data_30266553ae08e6955751d7538762383d
#
_entry.id   30266553ae08e6955751d7538762383d
#
_cell.length_a   1.000
_cell.length_b   1.000
_cell.length_c   1.000
_cell.angle_alpha   90.00
_cell.angle_beta   90.00
_cell.angle_gamma   90.00
#
_symmetry.space_group_name_H-M   'P 1'
#
loop_
_entity.id
_entity.type
_entity.pdbx_description
1 polymer ?
#
loop_
_entity_poly.entity_id
_entity_poly.type
_entity_poly.pdbx_seq_one_letter_code
_entity_poly.pdbx_strand_id
1 'polypeptide(L)'
;MKILSPLTVCLAVLLSAGCADSLKSDYQPPEVKYPANWYQADAAEERMPFDWQAFNDPDLDGWLRQVMVRNNDVAGAVLRVYGARLEEERIGITNDPGLKGSLALDGKKQLNSSAHWTRGSVASINTSYELDLWGKIARQRDAKAWARFASEEDLRSARLTLLSNASNNYWRLGFINQQLSVLQQSIDYAKETLRLANARYAAGGASSLDVVDAQQGVLSQENRLAALKNERLQALNQQAVLLGTAPGSAIVEPKALPMGPLPQVSGKIPVNVLRHRPDISAKEWRVREALATVDVQRTAFYPAFSLTGSLGTSSSSLIAFLENPVGSVGANLTLPFLEWRERGMDVKIARNDYEQRVLEFKQELYKAMSSIEDALALRHQLLEQETLLREGLELAKKSERLNEVRYRQGAVRISFWLDAQEKRRQAELALYENRFNQLNNLAKIYMEFGGSASFP
;
A
#
# COMPACT_ATOMS: atom_id res chain seq x y z
N MET A 1 38.15 11.25 53.21
CA MET A 1 37.33 10.75 52.08
C MET A 1 38.22 9.77 51.29
N LYS A 2 37.96 8.44 51.39
CA LYS A 2 38.74 7.43 50.63
C LYS A 2 38.23 7.49 49.18
N ILE A 3 39.10 7.90 48.27
CA ILE A 3 38.85 7.86 46.81
C ILE A 3 38.72 6.38 46.45
N LEU A 4 37.52 5.95 46.03
CA LEU A 4 37.31 4.61 45.46
C LEU A 4 38.30 4.42 44.32
N SER A 5 39.00 3.27 44.33
CA SER A 5 40.01 2.99 43.31
C SER A 5 39.34 2.90 41.91
N PRO A 6 40.02 3.35 40.85
CA PRO A 6 39.46 3.29 39.49
C PRO A 6 39.07 1.85 39.07
N LEU A 7 39.67 0.84 39.70
CA LEU A 7 39.35 -0.58 39.48
C LEU A 7 37.93 -0.94 39.97
N THR A 8 37.46 -0.37 41.08
CA THR A 8 36.10 -0.60 41.62
C THR A 8 35.03 0.05 40.74
N VAL A 9 35.35 1.17 40.15
CA VAL A 9 34.42 1.84 39.17
C VAL A 9 34.37 1.07 37.86
N CYS A 10 35.51 0.58 37.35
CA CYS A 10 35.53 -0.27 36.16
C CYS A 10 34.78 -1.62 36.35
N LEU A 11 34.92 -2.22 37.55
CA LEU A 11 34.23 -3.48 37.87
C LEU A 11 32.69 -3.28 37.98
N ALA A 12 32.25 -2.14 38.53
CA ALA A 12 30.83 -1.80 38.59
C ALA A 12 30.22 -1.52 37.19
N VAL A 13 30.98 -0.90 36.28
CA VAL A 13 30.55 -0.65 34.87
C VAL A 13 30.51 -1.97 34.08
N LEU A 14 31.45 -2.90 34.29
CA LEU A 14 31.45 -4.21 33.63
C LEU A 14 30.28 -5.11 34.10
N LEU A 15 29.91 -5.02 35.39
CA LEU A 15 28.75 -5.76 35.91
C LEU A 15 27.42 -5.18 35.43
N SER A 16 27.33 -3.89 35.09
CA SER A 16 26.11 -3.26 34.59
C SER A 16 25.86 -3.55 33.09
N ALA A 17 26.92 -3.81 32.30
CA ALA A 17 26.78 -4.18 30.90
C ALA A 17 26.04 -5.53 30.68
N GLY A 18 26.18 -6.48 31.64
CA GLY A 18 25.46 -7.76 31.60
C GLY A 18 23.94 -7.65 31.93
N CYS A 19 23.54 -6.60 32.66
CA CYS A 19 22.12 -6.43 33.04
C CYS A 19 21.23 -5.89 31.92
N ALA A 20 21.75 -5.12 30.97
CA ALA A 20 20.98 -4.53 29.88
C ALA A 20 20.40 -5.58 28.91
N ASP A 21 21.13 -6.68 28.68
CA ASP A 21 20.67 -7.77 27.79
C ASP A 21 19.62 -8.68 28.46
N SER A 22 19.69 -8.81 29.81
CA SER A 22 18.70 -9.60 30.55
C SER A 22 17.29 -8.96 30.60
N LEU A 23 17.20 -7.66 30.32
CA LEU A 23 15.93 -6.91 30.29
C LEU A 23 15.27 -6.87 28.91
N LYS A 24 15.93 -7.40 27.87
CA LYS A 24 15.38 -7.53 26.51
C LYS A 24 14.44 -8.70 26.44
N SER A 25 13.23 -8.46 25.89
CA SER A 25 12.28 -9.53 25.61
C SER A 25 12.69 -10.29 24.34
N ASP A 26 12.66 -11.62 24.41
CA ASP A 26 12.83 -12.46 23.23
C ASP A 26 11.56 -12.45 22.40
N TYR A 27 11.70 -12.03 21.13
CA TYR A 27 10.59 -12.08 20.19
C TYR A 27 10.33 -13.52 19.74
N GLN A 28 9.11 -13.97 19.94
CA GLN A 28 8.61 -15.22 19.36
C GLN A 28 7.50 -14.88 18.36
N PRO A 29 7.60 -15.39 17.11
CA PRO A 29 6.53 -15.19 16.13
C PRO A 29 5.19 -15.70 16.69
N PRO A 30 4.09 -14.95 16.54
CA PRO A 30 2.78 -15.40 16.98
C PRO A 30 2.40 -16.71 16.29
N GLU A 31 1.94 -17.67 17.06
CA GLU A 31 1.44 -18.95 16.51
C GLU A 31 0.18 -18.73 15.68
N VAL A 32 0.23 -19.18 14.43
CA VAL A 32 -0.90 -19.20 13.50
C VAL A 32 -0.98 -20.58 12.88
N LYS A 33 -2.18 -21.14 12.83
CA LYS A 33 -2.43 -22.41 12.17
C LYS A 33 -2.55 -22.18 10.67
N TYR A 34 -1.67 -22.77 9.91
CA TYR A 34 -1.69 -22.74 8.45
C TYR A 34 -2.37 -24.01 7.92
N PRO A 35 -3.19 -23.94 6.85
CA PRO A 35 -3.64 -25.10 6.14
C PRO A 35 -2.45 -25.84 5.51
N ALA A 36 -2.54 -27.16 5.37
CA ALA A 36 -1.45 -27.93 4.77
C ALA A 36 -1.29 -27.65 3.27
N ASN A 37 -2.41 -27.41 2.57
CA ASN A 37 -2.48 -27.08 1.15
C ASN A 37 -3.60 -26.07 0.93
N TRP A 38 -3.53 -25.33 -0.20
CA TRP A 38 -4.64 -24.52 -0.69
C TRP A 38 -5.75 -25.46 -1.21
N TYR A 39 -7.01 -25.10 -0.96
CA TYR A 39 -8.16 -25.92 -1.32
C TYR A 39 -8.33 -26.10 -2.83
N GLN A 40 -8.02 -25.07 -3.61
CA GLN A 40 -8.14 -25.02 -5.07
C GLN A 40 -6.80 -25.19 -5.81
N ALA A 41 -5.80 -25.82 -5.17
CA ALA A 41 -4.49 -26.01 -5.77
C ALA A 41 -4.52 -27.16 -6.78
N ASP A 42 -4.40 -26.85 -8.07
CA ASP A 42 -4.12 -27.84 -9.10
C ASP A 42 -2.76 -28.51 -8.90
N ALA A 43 -2.69 -29.83 -9.20
CA ALA A 43 -1.51 -30.65 -8.94
C ALA A 43 -0.30 -30.39 -9.88
N ALA A 44 -0.35 -29.37 -10.74
CA ALA A 44 0.59 -29.13 -11.81
C ALA A 44 1.62 -28.02 -11.50
N GLU A 45 2.86 -28.42 -11.60
CA GLU A 45 4.12 -27.70 -11.86
C GLU A 45 4.71 -26.70 -10.86
N GLU A 46 6.00 -26.98 -10.56
CA GLU A 46 6.93 -26.11 -9.85
C GLU A 46 7.32 -24.90 -10.70
N ARG A 47 7.33 -23.74 -10.04
CA ARG A 47 7.95 -22.46 -10.42
C ARG A 47 7.24 -21.61 -11.45
N MET A 48 6.67 -20.50 -10.93
CA MET A 48 6.68 -19.26 -11.69
C MET A 48 7.26 -18.13 -10.80
N PRO A 49 8.30 -17.43 -11.25
CA PRO A 49 8.52 -16.09 -10.77
C PRO A 49 7.29 -15.27 -11.18
N PHE A 50 6.61 -14.66 -10.22
CA PHE A 50 5.50 -13.74 -10.48
C PHE A 50 6.09 -12.47 -11.09
N ASP A 51 6.33 -12.49 -12.40
CA ASP A 51 6.91 -11.39 -13.17
C ASP A 51 5.85 -10.82 -14.12
N TRP A 52 5.69 -9.51 -14.10
CA TRP A 52 4.78 -8.79 -14.98
C TRP A 52 5.12 -8.98 -16.47
N GLN A 53 6.38 -9.22 -16.79
CA GLN A 53 6.82 -9.54 -18.15
C GLN A 53 6.22 -10.83 -18.72
N ALA A 54 5.72 -11.73 -17.86
CA ALA A 54 5.05 -12.96 -18.28
C ALA A 54 3.77 -12.72 -19.11
N PHE A 55 3.20 -11.51 -19.06
CA PHE A 55 2.08 -11.13 -19.92
C PHE A 55 2.48 -10.90 -21.38
N ASN A 56 3.80 -10.82 -21.69
CA ASN A 56 4.33 -10.59 -23.03
C ASN A 56 3.69 -9.40 -23.77
N ASP A 57 3.45 -8.31 -23.04
CA ASP A 57 2.88 -7.06 -23.56
C ASP A 57 3.88 -5.91 -23.33
N PRO A 58 4.66 -5.52 -24.35
CA PRO A 58 5.66 -4.45 -24.22
C PRO A 58 5.05 -3.07 -23.91
N ASP A 59 3.81 -2.81 -24.34
CA ASP A 59 3.11 -1.57 -24.07
C ASP A 59 2.68 -1.50 -22.59
N LEU A 60 2.21 -2.62 -22.03
CA LEU A 60 1.97 -2.77 -20.60
C LEU A 60 3.25 -2.54 -19.80
N ASP A 61 4.35 -3.17 -20.19
CA ASP A 61 5.65 -3.00 -19.51
C ASP A 61 6.12 -1.55 -19.53
N GLY A 62 6.00 -0.89 -20.67
CA GLY A 62 6.31 0.53 -20.81
C GLY A 62 5.44 1.42 -19.91
N TRP A 63 4.15 1.10 -19.85
CA TRP A 63 3.18 1.78 -18.98
C TRP A 63 3.53 1.61 -17.51
N LEU A 64 3.76 0.39 -17.04
CA LEU A 64 4.07 0.10 -15.65
C LEU A 64 5.36 0.77 -15.18
N ARG A 65 6.41 0.82 -16.04
CA ARG A 65 7.65 1.56 -15.73
C ARG A 65 7.40 3.05 -15.54
N GLN A 66 6.61 3.67 -16.42
CA GLN A 66 6.29 5.10 -16.30
C GLN A 66 5.54 5.40 -15.01
N VAL A 67 4.54 4.59 -14.67
CA VAL A 67 3.75 4.74 -13.44
C VAL A 67 4.64 4.58 -12.20
N MET A 68 5.51 3.57 -12.17
CA MET A 68 6.42 3.34 -11.04
C MET A 68 7.38 4.51 -10.77
N VAL A 69 7.80 5.22 -11.81
CA VAL A 69 8.72 6.37 -11.68
C VAL A 69 8.00 7.65 -11.31
N ARG A 70 6.76 7.84 -11.78
CA ARG A 70 6.07 9.14 -11.70
C ARG A 70 4.98 9.21 -10.63
N ASN A 71 4.54 8.08 -10.09
CA ASN A 71 3.41 8.05 -9.17
C ASN A 71 3.72 8.74 -7.84
N ASN A 72 2.85 9.69 -7.45
CA ASN A 72 3.02 10.49 -6.24
C ASN A 72 2.82 9.68 -4.94
N ASP A 73 2.00 8.63 -4.94
CA ASP A 73 1.78 7.80 -3.75
C ASP A 73 3.02 6.99 -3.41
N VAL A 74 3.72 6.45 -4.44
CA VAL A 74 5.01 5.76 -4.27
C VAL A 74 6.08 6.76 -3.82
N ALA A 75 6.13 7.96 -4.42
CA ALA A 75 7.06 9.00 -3.98
C ALA A 75 6.81 9.38 -2.51
N GLY A 76 5.54 9.51 -2.10
CA GLY A 76 5.15 9.72 -0.70
C GLY A 76 5.57 8.56 0.22
N ALA A 77 5.48 7.32 -0.25
CA ALA A 77 5.94 6.16 0.51
C ALA A 77 7.48 6.15 0.68
N VAL A 78 8.25 6.55 -0.35
CA VAL A 78 9.70 6.74 -0.25
C VAL A 78 10.06 7.78 0.79
N LEU A 79 9.33 8.90 0.83
CA LEU A 79 9.55 9.95 1.84
C LEU A 79 9.21 9.46 3.26
N ARG A 80 8.21 8.58 3.43
CA ARG A 80 7.93 7.96 4.74
C ARG A 80 9.06 7.05 5.21
N VAL A 81 9.66 6.27 4.31
CA VAL A 81 10.86 5.47 4.63
C VAL A 81 12.03 6.37 5.03
N TYR A 82 12.24 7.45 4.28
CA TYR A 82 13.29 8.42 4.61
C TYR A 82 13.03 9.08 5.98
N GLY A 83 11.80 9.47 6.27
CA GLY A 83 11.40 10.01 7.58
C GLY A 83 11.66 9.00 8.72
N ALA A 84 11.31 7.73 8.53
CA ALA A 84 11.57 6.68 9.53
C ALA A 84 13.08 6.46 9.77
N ARG A 85 13.91 6.59 8.72
CA ARG A 85 15.38 6.55 8.84
C ARG A 85 15.91 7.72 9.66
N LEU A 86 15.44 8.94 9.41
CA LEU A 86 15.82 10.13 10.16
C LEU A 86 15.41 10.00 11.64
N GLU A 87 14.25 9.39 11.93
CA GLU A 87 13.82 9.14 13.32
C GLU A 87 14.74 8.13 14.03
N GLU A 88 15.20 7.08 13.34
CA GLU A 88 16.17 6.12 13.88
C GLU A 88 17.52 6.81 14.14
N GLU A 89 18.04 7.60 13.18
CA GLU A 89 19.27 8.37 13.32
C GLU A 89 19.18 9.38 14.48
N ARG A 90 18.02 10.05 14.63
CA ARG A 90 17.79 11.00 15.71
C ARG A 90 17.94 10.38 17.09
N ILE A 91 17.46 9.16 17.28
CA ILE A 91 17.66 8.43 18.54
C ILE A 91 19.15 8.09 18.74
N GLY A 92 19.88 7.74 17.67
CA GLY A 92 21.34 7.55 17.74
C GLY A 92 22.06 8.79 18.24
N ILE A 93 21.74 9.96 17.71
CA ILE A 93 22.33 11.25 18.11
C ILE A 93 21.94 11.62 19.55
N THR A 94 20.76 11.25 20.02
CA THR A 94 20.33 11.53 21.41
C THR A 94 21.22 10.82 22.44
N ASN A 95 21.92 9.76 22.04
CA ASN A 95 22.89 9.04 22.88
C ASN A 95 24.27 9.73 22.94
N ASP A 96 24.50 10.78 22.12
CA ASP A 96 25.75 11.55 22.16
C ASP A 96 25.62 12.72 23.16
N PRO A 97 26.73 13.22 23.71
CA PRO A 97 26.70 14.38 24.60
C PRO A 97 26.13 15.61 23.84
N GLY A 98 24.92 15.99 24.19
CA GLY A 98 24.28 17.17 23.59
C GLY A 98 24.86 18.47 24.11
N LEU A 99 25.08 19.44 23.21
CA LEU A 99 25.47 20.82 23.58
C LEU A 99 24.26 21.75 23.43
N LYS A 100 23.92 22.47 24.49
CA LYS A 100 22.85 23.48 24.50
C LYS A 100 23.42 24.82 24.97
N GLY A 101 23.32 25.83 24.10
CA GLY A 101 23.63 27.22 24.46
C GLY A 101 22.39 27.96 24.92
N SER A 102 22.50 28.76 25.97
CA SER A 102 21.43 29.65 26.43
C SER A 102 21.97 31.03 26.79
N LEU A 103 21.22 32.05 26.43
CA LEU A 103 21.43 33.42 26.87
C LEU A 103 20.13 33.90 27.52
N ALA A 104 20.20 34.28 28.78
CA ALA A 104 19.07 34.85 29.52
C ALA A 104 19.42 36.26 29.99
N LEU A 105 18.50 37.18 29.77
CA LEU A 105 18.53 38.53 30.27
C LEU A 105 17.31 38.70 31.19
N ASP A 106 17.56 38.99 32.45
CA ASP A 106 16.47 39.18 33.42
C ASP A 106 16.58 40.51 34.12
N GLY A 107 15.40 41.02 34.51
CA GLY A 107 15.28 42.22 35.32
C GLY A 107 14.30 41.93 36.46
N LYS A 108 14.71 42.12 37.69
CA LYS A 108 13.90 41.89 38.93
C LYS A 108 13.75 43.16 39.71
N LYS A 109 12.55 43.44 40.21
CA LYS A 109 12.29 44.51 41.17
C LYS A 109 11.40 43.97 42.27
N GLN A 110 11.79 44.20 43.53
CA GLN A 110 10.93 43.91 44.68
C GLN A 110 9.77 44.96 44.75
N LEU A 111 8.53 44.49 44.64
CA LEU A 111 7.37 45.39 44.56
C LEU A 111 6.96 45.99 45.89
N ASN A 112 7.46 45.44 47.00
CA ASN A 112 7.16 45.86 48.39
C ASN A 112 8.23 46.79 48.98
N SER A 113 9.20 47.24 48.19
CA SER A 113 10.28 48.13 48.63
C SER A 113 10.57 49.19 47.56
N SER A 114 11.26 50.29 47.97
CA SER A 114 11.79 51.30 47.05
C SER A 114 13.02 50.84 46.27
N ALA A 115 13.24 49.51 46.19
CA ALA A 115 14.39 48.92 45.53
C ALA A 115 14.39 49.22 44.03
N HIS A 116 15.57 49.40 43.49
CA HIS A 116 15.83 49.59 42.06
C HIS A 116 15.74 48.28 41.32
N TRP A 117 15.56 48.33 39.99
CA TRP A 117 15.68 47.20 39.10
C TRP A 117 17.07 46.58 39.20
N THR A 118 17.18 45.31 39.57
CA THR A 118 18.37 44.51 39.41
C THR A 118 18.30 43.83 38.02
N ARG A 119 19.33 44.04 37.22
CA ARG A 119 19.49 43.39 35.91
C ARG A 119 20.47 42.25 36.02
N GLY A 120 20.18 41.12 35.38
CA GLY A 120 21.03 39.98 35.28
C GLY A 120 21.20 39.53 33.82
N SER A 121 22.41 39.13 33.48
CA SER A 121 22.70 38.54 32.15
C SER A 121 23.44 37.20 32.45
N VAL A 122 22.91 36.13 31.92
CA VAL A 122 23.49 34.78 32.06
C VAL A 122 23.63 34.17 30.66
N ALA A 123 24.87 33.77 30.32
CA ALA A 123 25.09 32.90 29.16
C ALA A 123 25.69 31.59 29.64
N SER A 124 25.23 30.50 29.09
CA SER A 124 25.78 29.20 29.39
C SER A 124 25.77 28.27 28.19
N ILE A 125 26.76 27.40 28.12
CA ILE A 125 26.83 26.22 27.29
C ILE A 125 26.73 25.03 28.24
N ASN A 126 25.68 24.21 28.01
CA ASN A 126 25.43 23.04 28.85
C ASN A 126 25.57 21.79 28.01
N THR A 127 26.18 20.76 28.58
CA THR A 127 26.22 19.41 28.02
C THR A 127 25.57 18.44 28.97
N SER A 128 24.86 17.45 28.42
CA SER A 128 24.30 16.37 29.22
C SER A 128 24.46 15.06 28.45
N TYR A 129 24.85 14.01 29.15
CA TYR A 129 24.98 12.67 28.62
C TYR A 129 24.33 11.67 29.58
N GLU A 130 23.29 10.95 29.09
CA GLU A 130 22.63 9.89 29.86
C GLU A 130 23.35 8.56 29.60
N LEU A 131 23.81 7.90 30.70
CA LEU A 131 24.43 6.59 30.62
C LEU A 131 23.35 5.52 30.47
N ASP A 132 23.35 4.81 29.33
CA ASP A 132 22.34 3.76 29.03
C ASP A 132 22.67 2.43 29.74
N LEU A 133 22.69 2.46 31.07
CA LEU A 133 23.08 1.30 31.92
C LEU A 133 22.08 0.14 31.82
N TRP A 134 20.81 0.45 31.55
CA TRP A 134 19.71 -0.51 31.53
C TRP A 134 19.20 -0.80 30.12
N GLY A 135 19.81 -0.21 29.09
CA GLY A 135 19.47 -0.40 27.71
C GLY A 135 18.17 0.33 27.25
N LYS A 136 17.71 1.34 27.98
CA LYS A 136 16.51 2.13 27.61
C LYS A 136 16.69 2.77 26.23
N ILE A 137 17.79 3.46 26.00
CA ILE A 137 18.11 4.15 24.74
C ILE A 137 18.34 3.11 23.63
N ALA A 138 19.02 2.01 23.93
CA ALA A 138 19.19 0.90 22.99
C ALA A 138 17.84 0.31 22.57
N ARG A 139 16.87 0.10 23.48
CA ARG A 139 15.51 -0.38 23.14
C ARG A 139 14.70 0.66 22.34
N GLN A 140 14.86 1.95 22.61
CA GLN A 140 14.27 3.00 21.78
C GLN A 140 14.80 2.97 20.34
N ARG A 141 16.11 2.74 20.19
CA ARG A 141 16.73 2.57 18.87
C ARG A 141 16.23 1.32 18.17
N ASP A 142 16.14 0.18 18.86
CA ASP A 142 15.54 -1.05 18.31
C ASP A 142 14.10 -0.79 17.82
N ALA A 143 13.26 -0.12 18.62
CA ALA A 143 11.90 0.19 18.24
C ALA A 143 11.84 1.05 16.95
N LYS A 144 12.70 2.08 16.82
CA LYS A 144 12.78 2.90 15.62
C LYS A 144 13.33 2.15 14.41
N ALA A 145 14.28 1.24 14.60
CA ALA A 145 14.77 0.36 13.54
C ALA A 145 13.65 -0.56 13.01
N TRP A 146 12.84 -1.16 13.90
CA TRP A 146 11.70 -1.97 13.50
C TRP A 146 10.62 -1.15 12.78
N ALA A 147 10.35 0.07 13.21
CA ALA A 147 9.45 1.01 12.53
C ALA A 147 9.94 1.35 11.11
N ARG A 148 11.26 1.53 10.92
CA ARG A 148 11.87 1.74 9.59
C ARG A 148 11.69 0.51 8.70
N PHE A 149 11.98 -0.70 9.19
CA PHE A 149 11.77 -1.92 8.42
C PHE A 149 10.29 -2.10 8.04
N ALA A 150 9.35 -1.78 8.94
CA ALA A 150 7.93 -1.79 8.61
C ALA A 150 7.61 -0.81 7.47
N SER A 151 8.17 0.40 7.50
CA SER A 151 7.98 1.40 6.44
C SER A 151 8.59 0.98 5.09
N GLU A 152 9.70 0.25 5.09
CA GLU A 152 10.31 -0.31 3.88
C GLU A 152 9.41 -1.38 3.24
N GLU A 153 8.79 -2.24 4.06
CA GLU A 153 7.82 -3.22 3.58
C GLU A 153 6.50 -2.56 3.13
N ASP A 154 6.04 -1.51 3.80
CA ASP A 154 4.90 -0.69 3.32
C ASP A 154 5.17 -0.09 1.94
N LEU A 155 6.39 0.37 1.66
CA LEU A 155 6.77 0.86 0.33
C LEU A 155 6.71 -0.27 -0.70
N ARG A 156 7.17 -1.47 -0.36
CA ARG A 156 7.09 -2.65 -1.25
C ARG A 156 5.62 -3.01 -1.54
N SER A 157 4.78 -3.03 -0.52
CA SER A 157 3.35 -3.27 -0.65
C SER A 157 2.65 -2.22 -1.51
N ALA A 158 2.98 -0.93 -1.31
CA ALA A 158 2.45 0.17 -2.12
C ALA A 158 2.83 0.04 -3.61
N ARG A 159 4.06 -0.39 -3.91
CA ARG A 159 4.52 -0.66 -5.28
C ARG A 159 3.74 -1.81 -5.94
N LEU A 160 3.54 -2.93 -5.24
CA LEU A 160 2.76 -4.05 -5.75
C LEU A 160 1.31 -3.66 -6.02
N THR A 161 0.70 -2.94 -5.09
CA THR A 161 -0.66 -2.41 -5.25
C THR A 161 -0.77 -1.46 -6.44
N LEU A 162 0.23 -0.58 -6.62
CA LEU A 162 0.27 0.33 -7.76
C LEU A 162 0.39 -0.43 -9.08
N LEU A 163 1.26 -1.44 -9.18
CA LEU A 163 1.40 -2.28 -10.37
C LEU A 163 0.08 -2.98 -10.72
N SER A 164 -0.58 -3.57 -9.73
CA SER A 164 -1.88 -4.22 -9.92
C SER A 164 -2.96 -3.22 -10.41
N ASN A 165 -3.06 -2.05 -9.78
CA ASN A 165 -4.03 -1.01 -10.17
C ASN A 165 -3.74 -0.44 -11.56
N ALA A 166 -2.46 -0.22 -11.89
CA ALA A 166 -2.06 0.29 -13.19
C ALA A 166 -2.33 -0.72 -14.31
N SER A 167 -2.07 -2.01 -14.09
CA SER A 167 -2.39 -3.09 -15.02
C SER A 167 -3.90 -3.22 -15.24
N ASN A 168 -4.68 -3.17 -14.15
CA ASN A 168 -6.14 -3.24 -14.20
C ASN A 168 -6.71 -2.08 -15.03
N ASN A 169 -6.24 -0.86 -14.81
CA ASN A 169 -6.69 0.31 -15.56
C ASN A 169 -6.28 0.22 -17.05
N TYR A 170 -5.09 -0.27 -17.35
CA TYR A 170 -4.62 -0.50 -18.72
C TYR A 170 -5.53 -1.51 -19.46
N TRP A 171 -5.78 -2.66 -18.86
CA TRP A 171 -6.68 -3.66 -19.47
C TRP A 171 -8.13 -3.19 -19.52
N ARG A 172 -8.60 -2.39 -18.55
CA ARG A 172 -9.91 -1.77 -18.60
C ARG A 172 -10.07 -0.88 -19.82
N LEU A 173 -9.06 -0.08 -20.17
CA LEU A 173 -9.08 0.72 -21.40
C LEU A 173 -9.08 -0.16 -22.65
N GLY A 174 -8.28 -1.20 -22.71
CA GLY A 174 -8.30 -2.18 -23.80
C GLY A 174 -9.69 -2.82 -23.97
N PHE A 175 -10.33 -3.19 -22.86
CA PHE A 175 -11.67 -3.74 -22.85
C PHE A 175 -12.72 -2.72 -23.37
N ILE A 176 -12.68 -1.48 -22.88
CA ILE A 176 -13.58 -0.40 -23.34
C ILE A 176 -13.40 -0.13 -24.83
N ASN A 177 -12.17 -0.07 -25.33
CA ASN A 177 -11.88 0.16 -26.74
C ASN A 177 -12.38 -0.99 -27.63
N GLN A 178 -12.27 -2.23 -27.15
CA GLN A 178 -12.84 -3.39 -27.81
C GLN A 178 -14.35 -3.36 -27.83
N GLN A 179 -15.00 -2.97 -26.73
CA GLN A 179 -16.44 -2.73 -26.66
C GLN A 179 -16.88 -1.62 -27.64
N LEU A 180 -16.13 -0.50 -27.73
CA LEU A 180 -16.39 0.58 -28.67
C LEU A 180 -16.37 0.08 -30.13
N SER A 181 -15.38 -0.76 -30.46
CA SER A 181 -15.26 -1.36 -31.79
C SER A 181 -16.48 -2.26 -32.12
N VAL A 182 -16.86 -3.16 -31.20
CA VAL A 182 -18.06 -4.02 -31.38
C VAL A 182 -19.33 -3.19 -31.48
N LEU A 183 -19.45 -2.14 -30.67
CA LEU A 183 -20.62 -1.29 -30.64
C LEU A 183 -20.74 -0.45 -31.92
N GLN A 184 -19.64 0.07 -32.46
CA GLN A 184 -19.64 0.79 -33.73
C GLN A 184 -20.10 -0.12 -34.88
N GLN A 185 -19.59 -1.34 -34.97
CA GLN A 185 -20.05 -2.33 -35.95
C GLN A 185 -21.56 -2.64 -35.77
N SER A 186 -22.02 -2.74 -34.50
CA SER A 186 -23.45 -2.96 -34.22
C SER A 186 -24.32 -1.80 -34.63
N ILE A 187 -23.85 -0.55 -34.51
CA ILE A 187 -24.58 0.64 -35.02
C ILE A 187 -24.67 0.62 -36.54
N ASP A 188 -23.59 0.31 -37.23
CA ASP A 188 -23.58 0.23 -38.69
C ASP A 188 -24.55 -0.87 -39.18
N TYR A 189 -24.58 -2.00 -38.51
CA TYR A 189 -25.50 -3.10 -38.74
C TYR A 189 -26.96 -2.70 -38.46
N ALA A 190 -27.25 -2.01 -37.38
CA ALA A 190 -28.58 -1.53 -37.03
C ALA A 190 -29.09 -0.50 -38.04
N LYS A 191 -28.23 0.40 -38.56
CA LYS A 191 -28.58 1.35 -39.62
C LYS A 191 -28.90 0.65 -40.92
N GLU A 192 -28.17 -0.39 -41.30
CA GLU A 192 -28.49 -1.21 -42.49
C GLU A 192 -29.80 -1.97 -42.31
N THR A 193 -30.05 -2.51 -41.10
CA THR A 193 -31.32 -3.16 -40.76
C THR A 193 -32.49 -2.20 -40.86
N LEU A 194 -32.36 -0.96 -40.40
CA LEU A 194 -33.37 0.11 -40.55
C LEU A 194 -33.59 0.46 -42.02
N ARG A 195 -32.52 0.56 -42.82
CA ARG A 195 -32.62 0.80 -44.25
C ARG A 195 -33.43 -0.30 -44.94
N LEU A 196 -33.19 -1.56 -44.62
CA LEU A 196 -33.92 -2.72 -45.14
C LEU A 196 -35.40 -2.70 -44.71
N ALA A 197 -35.70 -2.38 -43.45
CA ALA A 197 -37.07 -2.26 -42.94
C ALA A 197 -37.86 -1.16 -43.68
N ASN A 198 -37.24 0.01 -43.90
CA ASN A 198 -37.84 1.09 -44.68
C ASN A 198 -38.12 0.68 -46.12
N ALA A 199 -37.19 0.02 -46.81
CA ALA A 199 -37.36 -0.44 -48.18
C ALA A 199 -38.51 -1.46 -48.30
N ARG A 200 -38.62 -2.40 -47.35
CA ARG A 200 -39.71 -3.38 -47.33
C ARG A 200 -41.05 -2.74 -46.99
N TYR A 201 -41.08 -1.78 -46.09
CA TYR A 201 -42.31 -1.02 -45.80
C TYR A 201 -42.80 -0.26 -47.02
N ALA A 202 -41.92 0.43 -47.73
CA ALA A 202 -42.28 1.12 -49.00
C ALA A 202 -42.77 0.17 -50.08
N ALA A 203 -42.26 -1.08 -50.08
CA ALA A 203 -42.74 -2.13 -51.02
C ALA A 203 -43.98 -2.89 -50.49
N GLY A 204 -44.60 -2.49 -49.36
CA GLY A 204 -45.78 -3.17 -48.80
C GLY A 204 -45.49 -4.52 -48.13
N GLY A 205 -44.21 -4.89 -47.98
CA GLY A 205 -43.76 -6.18 -47.42
C GLY A 205 -43.37 -6.16 -45.93
N ALA A 206 -43.55 -5.02 -45.25
CA ALA A 206 -43.32 -4.86 -43.81
C ALA A 206 -44.32 -3.88 -43.18
N SER A 207 -44.48 -3.91 -41.86
CA SER A 207 -45.34 -2.99 -41.11
C SER A 207 -44.59 -1.72 -40.69
N SER A 208 -45.35 -0.63 -40.38
CA SER A 208 -44.76 0.57 -39.76
C SER A 208 -44.10 0.25 -38.41
N LEU A 209 -44.59 -0.77 -37.67
CA LEU A 209 -44.00 -1.24 -36.42
C LEU A 209 -42.58 -1.78 -36.64
N ASP A 210 -42.33 -2.51 -37.73
CA ASP A 210 -40.99 -3.03 -38.05
C ASP A 210 -39.99 -1.88 -38.26
N VAL A 211 -40.43 -0.74 -38.85
CA VAL A 211 -39.57 0.46 -38.99
C VAL A 211 -39.30 1.10 -37.65
N VAL A 212 -40.31 1.25 -36.77
CA VAL A 212 -40.17 1.81 -35.43
C VAL A 212 -39.25 0.97 -34.58
N ASP A 213 -39.39 -0.37 -34.60
CA ASP A 213 -38.54 -1.30 -33.86
C ASP A 213 -37.07 -1.18 -34.31
N ALA A 214 -36.82 -1.12 -35.62
CA ALA A 214 -35.47 -0.94 -36.16
C ALA A 214 -34.88 0.43 -35.79
N GLN A 215 -35.66 1.50 -35.76
CA GLN A 215 -35.23 2.83 -35.37
C GLN A 215 -34.89 2.88 -33.88
N GLN A 216 -35.72 2.29 -33.03
CA GLN A 216 -35.40 2.14 -31.58
C GLN A 216 -34.11 1.37 -31.37
N GLY A 217 -33.84 0.33 -32.15
CA GLY A 217 -32.60 -0.42 -32.15
C GLY A 217 -31.38 0.47 -32.39
N VAL A 218 -31.40 1.35 -33.40
CA VAL A 218 -30.32 2.31 -33.68
C VAL A 218 -30.12 3.25 -32.51
N LEU A 219 -31.18 3.90 -32.01
CA LEU A 219 -31.11 4.87 -30.91
C LEU A 219 -30.56 4.22 -29.63
N SER A 220 -30.93 2.97 -29.33
CA SER A 220 -30.43 2.22 -28.20
C SER A 220 -28.90 2.01 -28.27
N GLN A 221 -28.36 1.64 -29.44
CA GLN A 221 -26.93 1.47 -29.63
C GLN A 221 -26.17 2.81 -29.56
N GLU A 222 -26.72 3.89 -30.13
CA GLU A 222 -26.11 5.22 -30.05
C GLU A 222 -26.08 5.76 -28.62
N ASN A 223 -27.10 5.50 -27.81
CA ASN A 223 -27.12 5.84 -26.39
C ASN A 223 -26.02 5.07 -25.60
N ARG A 224 -25.86 3.77 -25.87
CA ARG A 224 -24.76 2.95 -25.28
C ARG A 224 -23.39 3.49 -25.69
N LEU A 225 -23.24 3.94 -26.95
CA LEU A 225 -21.98 4.56 -27.41
C LEU A 225 -21.61 5.81 -26.61
N ALA A 226 -22.60 6.66 -26.31
CA ALA A 226 -22.38 7.86 -25.51
C ALA A 226 -21.93 7.51 -24.09
N ALA A 227 -22.57 6.52 -23.46
CA ALA A 227 -22.18 6.02 -22.12
C ALA A 227 -20.74 5.47 -22.12
N LEU A 228 -20.41 4.62 -23.11
CA LEU A 228 -19.11 3.96 -23.18
C LEU A 228 -17.96 4.95 -23.48
N LYS A 229 -18.22 6.01 -24.26
CA LYS A 229 -17.26 7.12 -24.46
C LYS A 229 -16.96 7.84 -23.15
N ASN A 230 -17.96 8.03 -22.29
CA ASN A 230 -17.75 8.62 -20.97
C ASN A 230 -16.95 7.70 -20.05
N GLU A 231 -17.20 6.39 -20.05
CA GLU A 231 -16.40 5.41 -19.29
C GLU A 231 -14.93 5.41 -19.74
N ARG A 232 -14.69 5.49 -21.05
CA ARG A 232 -13.33 5.63 -21.60
C ARG A 232 -12.63 6.89 -21.06
N LEU A 233 -13.33 8.04 -21.09
CA LEU A 233 -12.78 9.27 -20.54
C LEU A 233 -12.42 9.14 -19.06
N GLN A 234 -13.30 8.52 -18.25
CA GLN A 234 -13.01 8.27 -16.83
C GLN A 234 -11.80 7.39 -16.64
N ALA A 235 -11.64 6.32 -17.42
CA ALA A 235 -10.49 5.43 -17.35
C ALA A 235 -9.18 6.16 -17.76
N LEU A 236 -9.21 7.04 -18.77
CA LEU A 236 -8.08 7.89 -19.15
C LEU A 236 -7.71 8.89 -18.04
N ASN A 237 -8.71 9.50 -17.40
CA ASN A 237 -8.46 10.39 -16.26
C ASN A 237 -7.81 9.63 -15.09
N GLN A 238 -8.21 8.39 -14.85
CA GLN A 238 -7.59 7.54 -13.84
C GLN A 238 -6.13 7.20 -14.19
N GLN A 239 -5.80 6.97 -15.48
CA GLN A 239 -4.41 6.81 -15.93
C GLN A 239 -3.59 8.08 -15.66
N ALA A 240 -4.15 9.26 -15.92
CA ALA A 240 -3.48 10.53 -15.63
C ALA A 240 -3.14 10.66 -14.14
N VAL A 241 -4.07 10.29 -13.25
CA VAL A 241 -3.84 10.26 -11.80
C VAL A 241 -2.73 9.28 -11.43
N LEU A 242 -2.74 8.07 -12.01
CA LEU A 242 -1.67 7.07 -11.77
C LEU A 242 -0.29 7.56 -12.21
N LEU A 243 -0.22 8.35 -13.28
CA LEU A 243 1.02 8.99 -13.74
C LEU A 243 1.39 10.27 -12.98
N GLY A 244 0.55 10.77 -12.09
CA GLY A 244 0.74 12.06 -11.44
C GLY A 244 0.70 13.24 -12.43
N THR A 245 -0.12 13.15 -13.49
CA THR A 245 -0.28 14.18 -14.52
C THR A 245 -1.70 14.71 -14.59
N ALA A 246 -1.88 15.87 -15.24
CA ALA A 246 -3.21 16.44 -15.47
C ALA A 246 -4.03 15.59 -16.47
N PRO A 247 -5.36 15.53 -16.32
CA PRO A 247 -6.24 14.97 -17.33
C PRO A 247 -6.01 15.59 -18.73
N GLY A 248 -6.12 14.75 -19.77
CA GLY A 248 -5.86 15.17 -21.15
C GLY A 248 -4.41 15.07 -21.60
N SER A 249 -3.48 14.64 -20.74
CA SER A 249 -2.11 14.31 -21.15
C SER A 249 -2.12 13.12 -22.12
N ALA A 250 -1.16 13.09 -23.06
CA ALA A 250 -0.97 11.95 -23.94
C ALA A 250 -0.48 10.73 -23.12
N ILE A 251 -1.27 9.66 -23.14
CA ILE A 251 -1.03 8.44 -22.36
C ILE A 251 -1.10 7.25 -23.31
N VAL A 252 -0.34 6.20 -23.01
CA VAL A 252 -0.38 4.93 -23.77
C VAL A 252 -1.75 4.29 -23.58
N GLU A 253 -2.45 4.07 -24.70
CA GLU A 253 -3.79 3.49 -24.70
C GLU A 253 -3.80 2.19 -25.50
N PRO A 254 -4.13 1.04 -24.87
CA PRO A 254 -4.24 -0.23 -25.55
C PRO A 254 -5.48 -0.24 -26.48
N LYS A 255 -5.33 -0.76 -27.70
CA LYS A 255 -6.44 -0.84 -28.66
C LYS A 255 -7.48 -1.90 -28.29
N ALA A 256 -7.04 -2.99 -27.67
CA ALA A 256 -7.85 -4.14 -27.31
C ALA A 256 -7.17 -4.91 -26.17
N LEU A 257 -7.89 -5.87 -25.60
CA LEU A 257 -7.31 -6.84 -24.66
C LEU A 257 -6.34 -7.80 -25.35
N PRO A 258 -5.24 -8.24 -24.67
CA PRO A 258 -4.40 -9.27 -25.17
C PRO A 258 -5.14 -10.63 -25.19
N MET A 259 -5.27 -11.23 -26.38
CA MET A 259 -5.99 -12.50 -26.60
C MET A 259 -5.03 -13.71 -26.65
N GLY A 260 -3.73 -13.52 -26.42
CA GLY A 260 -2.73 -14.59 -26.33
C GLY A 260 -2.90 -15.52 -25.13
N PRO A 261 -2.10 -16.59 -25.01
CA PRO A 261 -2.12 -17.47 -23.85
C PRO A 261 -1.83 -16.67 -22.56
N LEU A 262 -2.53 -17.01 -21.50
CA LEU A 262 -2.30 -16.39 -20.19
C LEU A 262 -1.15 -17.09 -19.48
N PRO A 263 -0.39 -16.36 -18.62
CA PRO A 263 0.58 -16.95 -17.74
C PRO A 263 -0.04 -18.06 -16.88
N GLN A 264 0.69 -19.16 -16.75
CA GLN A 264 0.24 -20.25 -15.89
C GLN A 264 0.57 -19.93 -14.43
N VAL A 265 -0.30 -20.31 -13.52
CA VAL A 265 -0.09 -20.17 -12.07
C VAL A 265 0.08 -21.56 -11.50
N SER A 266 1.19 -21.80 -10.79
CA SER A 266 1.42 -23.08 -10.12
C SER A 266 0.52 -23.21 -8.89
N GLY A 267 -0.20 -24.31 -8.78
CA GLY A 267 -1.03 -24.62 -7.61
C GLY A 267 -0.26 -25.11 -6.37
N LYS A 268 1.04 -25.44 -6.51
CA LYS A 268 1.89 -25.93 -5.40
C LYS A 268 2.67 -24.83 -4.67
N ILE A 269 2.07 -23.66 -4.52
CA ILE A 269 2.74 -22.59 -3.78
C ILE A 269 2.62 -22.90 -2.29
N PRO A 270 3.73 -23.15 -1.56
CA PRO A 270 3.66 -23.48 -0.15
C PRO A 270 3.11 -22.31 0.66
N VAL A 271 2.34 -22.59 1.70
CA VAL A 271 1.71 -21.56 2.55
C VAL A 271 2.71 -20.60 3.19
N ASN A 272 3.98 -21.05 3.34
CA ASN A 272 5.05 -20.18 3.85
C ASN A 272 5.36 -18.97 2.94
N VAL A 273 4.90 -18.93 1.68
CA VAL A 273 5.03 -17.75 0.79
C VAL A 273 4.35 -16.52 1.39
N LEU A 274 3.33 -16.70 2.22
CA LEU A 274 2.69 -15.60 2.95
C LEU A 274 3.68 -14.75 3.75
N ARG A 275 4.77 -15.36 4.27
CA ARG A 275 5.81 -14.61 5.01
C ARG A 275 6.63 -13.68 4.12
N HIS A 276 6.60 -13.85 2.80
CA HIS A 276 7.29 -12.97 1.85
C HIS A 276 6.42 -11.83 1.36
N ARG A 277 5.14 -11.80 1.75
CA ARG A 277 4.25 -10.68 1.46
C ARG A 277 4.68 -9.44 2.23
N PRO A 278 4.90 -8.31 1.56
CA PRO A 278 5.36 -7.09 2.23
C PRO A 278 4.38 -6.55 3.27
N ASP A 279 3.07 -6.65 3.04
CA ASP A 279 2.03 -6.22 3.98
C ASP A 279 2.07 -7.05 5.28
N ILE A 280 2.27 -8.35 5.19
CA ILE A 280 2.42 -9.26 6.34
C ILE A 280 3.74 -8.96 7.07
N SER A 281 4.84 -8.83 6.33
CA SER A 281 6.15 -8.48 6.91
C SER A 281 6.10 -7.14 7.64
N ALA A 282 5.44 -6.12 7.08
CA ALA A 282 5.25 -4.82 7.73
C ALA A 282 4.51 -4.94 9.06
N LYS A 283 3.47 -5.78 9.14
CA LYS A 283 2.75 -6.04 10.38
C LYS A 283 3.62 -6.77 11.41
N GLU A 284 4.43 -7.74 10.99
CA GLU A 284 5.35 -8.43 11.88
C GLU A 284 6.41 -7.48 12.47
N TRP A 285 6.99 -6.59 11.66
CA TRP A 285 7.92 -5.56 12.15
C TRP A 285 7.26 -4.63 13.17
N ARG A 286 5.99 -4.26 12.99
CA ARG A 286 5.23 -3.47 13.97
C ARG A 286 4.96 -4.23 15.28
N VAL A 287 4.81 -5.55 15.25
CA VAL A 287 4.75 -6.36 16.48
C VAL A 287 6.07 -6.29 17.23
N ARG A 288 7.22 -6.38 16.53
CA ARG A 288 8.56 -6.25 17.13
C ARG A 288 8.81 -4.84 17.68
N GLU A 289 8.37 -3.80 16.96
CA GLU A 289 8.41 -2.41 17.43
C GLU A 289 7.66 -2.24 18.76
N ALA A 290 6.43 -2.77 18.82
CA ALA A 290 5.60 -2.70 20.03
C ALA A 290 6.23 -3.47 21.21
N LEU A 291 6.83 -4.65 20.95
CA LEU A 291 7.56 -5.40 21.98
C LEU A 291 8.78 -4.61 22.51
N ALA A 292 9.57 -4.00 21.61
CA ALA A 292 10.66 -3.14 22.00
C ALA A 292 10.19 -1.93 22.82
N THR A 293 9.00 -1.39 22.51
CA THR A 293 8.38 -0.30 23.27
C THR A 293 8.00 -0.76 24.70
N VAL A 294 7.52 -2.00 24.87
CA VAL A 294 7.29 -2.58 26.20
C VAL A 294 8.60 -2.60 26.99
N ASP A 295 9.71 -3.00 26.35
CA ASP A 295 11.04 -3.04 27.01
C ASP A 295 11.53 -1.63 27.34
N VAL A 296 11.27 -0.62 26.51
CA VAL A 296 11.54 0.79 26.81
C VAL A 296 10.82 1.20 28.10
N GLN A 297 9.52 0.89 28.24
CA GLN A 297 8.77 1.25 29.44
C GLN A 297 9.22 0.48 30.68
N ARG A 298 9.65 -0.76 30.55
CA ARG A 298 10.25 -1.54 31.65
C ARG A 298 11.59 -0.96 32.09
N THR A 299 12.45 -0.62 31.12
CA THR A 299 13.77 -0.06 31.41
C THR A 299 13.69 1.36 31.96
N ALA A 300 12.66 2.13 31.60
CA ALA A 300 12.37 3.46 32.15
C ALA A 300 12.03 3.46 33.65
N PHE A 301 11.78 2.28 34.23
CA PHE A 301 11.56 2.11 35.68
C PHE A 301 12.84 2.21 36.50
N TYR A 302 13.99 1.94 35.88
CA TYR A 302 15.30 1.89 36.56
C TYR A 302 15.92 3.28 36.72
N PRO A 303 16.83 3.45 37.70
CA PRO A 303 17.50 4.72 37.93
C PRO A 303 18.27 5.21 36.70
N ALA A 304 18.08 6.46 36.33
CA ALA A 304 18.79 7.07 35.20
C ALA A 304 20.00 7.89 35.72
N PHE A 305 21.18 7.61 35.20
CA PHE A 305 22.39 8.34 35.47
C PHE A 305 22.70 9.30 34.32
N SER A 306 22.86 10.59 34.63
CA SER A 306 23.33 11.57 33.68
C SER A 306 24.53 12.35 34.18
N LEU A 307 25.50 12.53 33.28
CA LEU A 307 26.63 13.42 33.48
C LEU A 307 26.28 14.76 32.88
N THR A 308 26.53 15.83 33.64
CA THR A 308 26.25 17.21 33.15
C THR A 308 27.54 18.03 33.27
N GLY A 309 27.75 18.86 32.24
CA GLY A 309 28.80 19.88 32.28
C GLY A 309 28.22 21.21 31.91
N SER A 310 28.63 22.29 32.55
CA SER A 310 28.27 23.61 32.13
C SER A 310 29.48 24.55 32.14
N LEU A 311 29.54 25.39 31.13
CA LEU A 311 30.43 26.54 31.08
C LEU A 311 29.57 27.77 30.89
N GLY A 312 29.63 28.71 31.82
CA GLY A 312 28.77 29.86 31.80
C GLY A 312 29.43 31.09 32.40
N THR A 313 28.78 32.19 32.23
CA THR A 313 29.14 33.48 32.85
C THR A 313 27.89 34.19 33.28
N SER A 314 27.96 34.92 34.40
CA SER A 314 26.84 35.76 34.86
C SER A 314 27.38 37.14 35.25
N SER A 315 26.66 38.17 34.84
CA SER A 315 27.01 39.58 35.14
C SER A 315 25.76 40.41 35.33
N SER A 316 25.89 41.44 36.17
CA SER A 316 24.87 42.50 36.29
C SER A 316 24.99 43.53 35.17
N SER A 317 26.05 43.49 34.36
CA SER A 317 26.26 44.39 33.21
C SER A 317 26.73 43.60 31.98
N LEU A 318 26.22 43.97 30.80
CA LEU A 318 26.60 43.36 29.53
C LEU A 318 28.10 43.53 29.19
N ILE A 319 28.76 44.52 29.75
CA ILE A 319 30.17 44.84 29.44
C ILE A 319 31.12 43.94 30.22
N ALA A 320 30.73 43.52 31.44
CA ALA A 320 31.52 42.64 32.31
C ALA A 320 31.17 41.17 32.11
N PHE A 321 30.59 40.80 30.98
CA PHE A 321 30.04 39.50 30.67
C PHE A 321 31.08 38.35 30.64
N LEU A 322 32.32 38.65 30.28
CA LEU A 322 33.41 37.68 30.19
C LEU A 322 34.34 37.64 31.44
N GLU A 323 34.05 38.51 32.44
CA GLU A 323 34.95 38.63 33.61
C GLU A 323 34.78 37.51 34.64
N ASN A 324 33.66 36.79 34.63
CA ASN A 324 33.40 35.72 35.64
C ASN A 324 33.00 34.39 34.98
N PRO A 325 33.89 33.71 34.24
CA PRO A 325 33.60 32.40 33.69
C PRO A 325 33.48 31.37 34.82
N VAL A 326 32.41 30.58 34.81
CA VAL A 326 32.18 29.48 35.77
C VAL A 326 32.02 28.20 35.00
N GLY A 327 32.88 27.24 35.29
CA GLY A 327 32.76 25.85 34.83
C GLY A 327 32.21 24.95 35.93
N SER A 328 31.23 24.09 35.61
CA SER A 328 30.75 23.07 36.53
C SER A 328 30.67 21.70 35.85
N VAL A 329 30.94 20.66 36.63
CA VAL A 329 30.74 19.27 36.27
C VAL A 329 29.90 18.63 37.38
N GLY A 330 28.84 17.94 36.95
CA GLY A 330 27.91 17.31 37.89
C GLY A 330 27.49 15.92 37.42
N ALA A 331 27.02 15.12 38.32
CA ALA A 331 26.34 13.86 38.06
C ALA A 331 24.91 13.92 38.65
N ASN A 332 23.93 13.50 37.90
CA ASN A 332 22.53 13.49 38.33
C ASN A 332 22.02 12.04 38.34
N LEU A 333 21.34 11.68 39.43
CA LEU A 333 20.65 10.40 39.56
C LEU A 333 19.16 10.66 39.68
N THR A 334 18.41 10.24 38.69
CA THR A 334 16.96 10.25 38.73
C THR A 334 16.41 8.90 39.17
N LEU A 335 15.39 8.88 40.01
CA LEU A 335 14.83 7.67 40.62
C LEU A 335 13.37 7.47 40.20
N PRO A 336 13.12 7.03 38.94
CA PRO A 336 11.74 6.91 38.39
C PRO A 336 10.87 5.88 39.12
N PHE A 337 11.49 4.90 39.81
CA PHE A 337 10.77 3.88 40.56
C PHE A 337 9.95 4.45 41.72
N LEU A 338 10.19 5.70 42.15
CA LEU A 338 9.34 6.38 43.12
C LEU A 338 7.94 6.69 42.58
N GLU A 339 7.81 6.79 41.25
CA GLU A 339 6.55 6.97 40.50
C GLU A 339 5.95 5.61 40.12
N TRP A 340 6.11 4.58 40.92
CA TRP A 340 5.84 3.18 40.58
C TRP A 340 4.41 2.92 40.04
N ARG A 341 3.41 3.71 40.48
CA ARG A 341 2.02 3.58 40.00
C ARG A 341 1.91 4.03 38.55
N GLU A 342 2.48 5.15 38.19
CA GLU A 342 2.46 5.72 36.84
C GLU A 342 3.25 4.85 35.90
N ARG A 343 4.50 4.53 36.24
CA ARG A 343 5.37 3.65 35.47
C ARG A 343 4.78 2.24 35.26
N GLY A 344 4.13 1.71 36.30
CA GLY A 344 3.43 0.43 36.20
C GLY A 344 2.22 0.49 35.23
N MET A 345 1.56 1.64 35.11
CA MET A 345 0.51 1.86 34.10
C MET A 345 1.09 1.96 32.69
N ASP A 346 2.19 2.71 32.50
CA ASP A 346 2.87 2.84 31.20
C ASP A 346 3.27 1.47 30.63
N VAL A 347 3.79 0.57 31.46
CA VAL A 347 4.11 -0.80 31.06
C VAL A 347 2.86 -1.59 30.66
N LYS A 348 1.74 -1.44 31.39
CA LYS A 348 0.48 -2.11 31.06
C LYS A 348 -0.11 -1.60 29.74
N ILE A 349 -0.06 -0.28 29.50
CA ILE A 349 -0.50 0.36 28.25
C ILE A 349 0.34 -0.19 27.10
N ALA A 350 1.66 -0.14 27.20
CA ALA A 350 2.56 -0.66 26.16
C ALA A 350 2.32 -2.16 25.87
N ARG A 351 2.05 -2.97 26.92
CA ARG A 351 1.73 -4.37 26.76
C ARG A 351 0.38 -4.59 26.06
N ASN A 352 -0.62 -3.80 26.38
CA ASN A 352 -1.91 -3.84 25.69
C ASN A 352 -1.73 -3.50 24.20
N ASP A 353 -0.92 -2.47 23.88
CA ASP A 353 -0.62 -2.11 22.49
C ASP A 353 0.10 -3.25 21.75
N TYR A 354 1.05 -3.91 22.39
CA TYR A 354 1.72 -5.11 21.84
C TYR A 354 0.71 -6.22 21.54
N GLU A 355 -0.17 -6.56 22.48
CA GLU A 355 -1.20 -7.59 22.30
C GLU A 355 -2.17 -7.22 21.14
N GLN A 356 -2.52 -5.95 21.01
CA GLN A 356 -3.32 -5.45 19.89
C GLN A 356 -2.58 -5.64 18.55
N ARG A 357 -1.27 -5.33 18.46
CA ARG A 357 -0.48 -5.56 17.24
C ARG A 357 -0.37 -7.04 16.88
N VAL A 358 -0.29 -7.93 17.87
CA VAL A 358 -0.32 -9.38 17.64
C VAL A 358 -1.66 -9.81 17.02
N LEU A 359 -2.79 -9.29 17.51
CA LEU A 359 -4.11 -9.58 16.94
C LEU A 359 -4.26 -9.02 15.52
N GLU A 360 -3.78 -7.80 15.25
CA GLU A 360 -3.76 -7.19 13.92
C GLU A 360 -2.94 -8.04 12.93
N PHE A 361 -1.77 -8.52 13.34
CA PHE A 361 -0.93 -9.40 12.52
C PHE A 361 -1.65 -10.73 12.18
N LYS A 362 -2.25 -11.38 13.19
CA LYS A 362 -3.00 -12.62 12.99
C LYS A 362 -4.19 -12.41 12.04
N GLN A 363 -4.93 -11.31 12.22
CA GLN A 363 -6.06 -10.98 11.36
C GLN A 363 -5.65 -10.75 9.90
N GLU A 364 -4.51 -10.08 9.69
CA GLU A 364 -3.99 -9.84 8.34
C GLU A 364 -3.56 -11.15 7.66
N LEU A 365 -2.94 -12.08 8.40
CA LEU A 365 -2.63 -13.41 7.89
C LEU A 365 -3.89 -14.18 7.46
N TYR A 366 -4.95 -14.16 8.27
CA TYR A 366 -6.21 -14.84 7.90
C TYR A 366 -6.86 -14.21 6.67
N LYS A 367 -6.85 -12.88 6.55
CA LYS A 367 -7.32 -12.18 5.34
C LYS A 367 -6.50 -12.57 4.11
N ALA A 368 -5.18 -12.64 4.25
CA ALA A 368 -4.30 -13.03 3.16
C ALA A 368 -4.58 -14.46 2.69
N MET A 369 -4.78 -15.40 3.61
CA MET A 369 -5.17 -16.77 3.27
C MET A 369 -6.49 -16.81 2.51
N SER A 370 -7.54 -16.12 3.02
CA SER A 370 -8.83 -16.03 2.35
C SER A 370 -8.73 -15.40 0.95
N SER A 371 -7.97 -14.31 0.82
CA SER A 371 -7.81 -13.61 -0.46
C SER A 371 -7.14 -14.47 -1.54
N ILE A 372 -6.18 -15.32 -1.15
CA ILE A 372 -5.53 -16.26 -2.06
C ILE A 372 -6.50 -17.35 -2.48
N GLU A 373 -7.23 -17.98 -1.54
CA GLU A 373 -8.23 -19.00 -1.87
C GLU A 373 -9.30 -18.45 -2.81
N ASP A 374 -9.82 -17.25 -2.53
CA ASP A 374 -10.81 -16.58 -3.37
C ASP A 374 -10.25 -16.31 -4.78
N ALA A 375 -8.99 -15.89 -4.88
CA ALA A 375 -8.35 -15.62 -6.16
C ALA A 375 -8.11 -16.88 -6.99
N LEU A 376 -7.72 -18.00 -6.36
CA LEU A 376 -7.55 -19.30 -7.01
C LEU A 376 -8.89 -19.89 -7.45
N ALA A 377 -9.93 -19.82 -6.59
CA ALA A 377 -11.28 -20.26 -6.91
C ALA A 377 -11.86 -19.49 -8.10
N LEU A 378 -11.70 -18.16 -8.10
CA LEU A 378 -12.15 -17.30 -9.19
C LEU A 378 -11.43 -17.64 -10.51
N ARG A 379 -10.11 -17.94 -10.45
CA ARG A 379 -9.37 -18.39 -11.64
C ARG A 379 -9.98 -19.62 -12.26
N HIS A 380 -10.26 -20.65 -11.46
CA HIS A 380 -10.86 -21.90 -11.94
C HIS A 380 -12.22 -21.62 -12.58
N GLN A 381 -13.08 -20.88 -11.90
CA GLN A 381 -14.39 -20.47 -12.42
C GLN A 381 -14.30 -19.75 -13.76
N LEU A 382 -13.39 -18.79 -13.90
CA LEU A 382 -13.24 -17.98 -15.13
C LEU A 382 -12.77 -18.84 -16.32
N LEU A 383 -11.92 -19.84 -16.11
CA LEU A 383 -11.47 -20.77 -17.14
C LEU A 383 -12.60 -21.70 -17.61
N GLU A 384 -13.40 -22.23 -16.68
CA GLU A 384 -14.60 -23.00 -17.03
C GLU A 384 -15.64 -22.15 -17.80
N GLN A 385 -15.87 -20.94 -17.33
CA GLN A 385 -16.79 -20.00 -18.00
C GLN A 385 -16.32 -19.64 -19.41
N GLU A 386 -15.02 -19.47 -19.64
CA GLU A 386 -14.52 -19.17 -20.98
C GLU A 386 -14.96 -20.20 -22.03
N THR A 387 -14.88 -21.49 -21.68
CA THR A 387 -15.27 -22.58 -22.57
C THR A 387 -16.75 -22.48 -22.92
N LEU A 388 -17.63 -22.28 -21.92
CA LEU A 388 -19.07 -22.15 -22.11
C LEU A 388 -19.45 -20.88 -22.89
N LEU A 389 -18.77 -19.76 -22.63
CA LEU A 389 -19.00 -18.51 -23.34
C LEU A 389 -18.57 -18.57 -24.81
N ARG A 390 -17.49 -19.27 -25.13
CA ARG A 390 -17.07 -19.52 -26.52
C ARG A 390 -18.13 -20.33 -27.28
N GLU A 391 -18.64 -21.41 -26.69
CA GLU A 391 -19.69 -22.20 -27.30
C GLU A 391 -20.98 -21.40 -27.45
N GLY A 392 -21.36 -20.66 -26.40
CA GLY A 392 -22.53 -19.77 -26.43
C GLY A 392 -22.46 -18.70 -27.53
N LEU A 393 -21.28 -18.13 -27.75
CA LEU A 393 -21.08 -17.16 -28.84
C LEU A 393 -21.27 -17.80 -30.23
N GLU A 394 -20.73 -19.01 -30.46
CA GLU A 394 -20.90 -19.71 -31.74
C GLU A 394 -22.39 -20.06 -31.99
N LEU A 395 -23.11 -20.47 -30.96
CA LEU A 395 -24.58 -20.71 -31.07
C LEU A 395 -25.35 -19.41 -31.35
N ALA A 396 -24.98 -18.29 -30.70
CA ALA A 396 -25.60 -17.00 -30.93
C ALA A 396 -25.36 -16.49 -32.36
N LYS A 397 -24.14 -16.63 -32.90
CA LYS A 397 -23.81 -16.31 -34.31
C LYS A 397 -24.66 -17.14 -35.28
N LYS A 398 -24.85 -18.44 -35.02
CA LYS A 398 -25.69 -19.32 -35.83
C LYS A 398 -27.15 -18.89 -35.77
N SER A 399 -27.67 -18.57 -34.60
CA SER A 399 -29.03 -18.09 -34.39
C SER A 399 -29.30 -16.79 -35.13
N GLU A 400 -28.39 -15.81 -35.04
CA GLU A 400 -28.52 -14.54 -35.79
C GLU A 400 -28.62 -14.79 -37.31
N ARG A 401 -27.69 -15.58 -37.87
CA ARG A 401 -27.66 -15.90 -39.29
C ARG A 401 -28.98 -16.58 -39.77
N LEU A 402 -29.50 -17.51 -38.98
CA LEU A 402 -30.74 -18.19 -39.30
C LEU A 402 -31.96 -17.22 -39.26
N ASN A 403 -32.04 -16.32 -38.28
CA ASN A 403 -33.11 -15.36 -38.16
C ASN A 403 -33.02 -14.27 -39.25
N GLU A 404 -31.81 -13.87 -39.66
CA GLU A 404 -31.62 -12.97 -40.83
C GLU A 404 -32.19 -13.57 -42.09
N VAL A 405 -31.85 -14.83 -42.40
CA VAL A 405 -32.39 -15.52 -43.62
C VAL A 405 -33.91 -15.61 -43.57
N ARG A 406 -34.47 -16.03 -42.43
CA ARG A 406 -35.94 -16.15 -42.27
C ARG A 406 -36.64 -14.81 -42.42
N TYR A 407 -36.06 -13.71 -41.85
CA TYR A 407 -36.60 -12.37 -42.04
C TYR A 407 -36.54 -11.92 -43.51
N ARG A 408 -35.41 -12.11 -44.18
CA ARG A 408 -35.25 -11.77 -45.60
C ARG A 408 -36.24 -12.51 -46.50
N GLN A 409 -36.62 -13.74 -46.14
CA GLN A 409 -37.63 -14.54 -46.84
C GLN A 409 -39.07 -14.18 -46.44
N GLY A 410 -39.29 -13.25 -45.49
CA GLY A 410 -40.60 -12.88 -45.00
C GLY A 410 -41.28 -13.87 -44.06
N ALA A 411 -40.52 -14.86 -43.55
CA ALA A 411 -41.07 -15.92 -42.71
C ALA A 411 -41.22 -15.52 -41.23
N VAL A 412 -40.54 -14.46 -40.77
CA VAL A 412 -40.60 -13.95 -39.39
C VAL A 412 -40.56 -12.43 -39.36
N ARG A 413 -41.01 -11.83 -38.24
CA ARG A 413 -40.91 -10.40 -37.98
C ARG A 413 -39.45 -10.00 -37.75
N ILE A 414 -39.14 -8.72 -37.99
CA ILE A 414 -37.79 -8.14 -37.75
C ILE A 414 -37.33 -8.30 -36.31
N SER A 415 -38.24 -8.25 -35.34
CA SER A 415 -37.94 -8.37 -33.92
C SER A 415 -37.14 -9.64 -33.58
N PHE A 416 -37.43 -10.78 -34.23
CA PHE A 416 -36.68 -12.03 -34.03
C PHE A 416 -35.23 -11.90 -34.48
N TRP A 417 -34.96 -11.14 -35.53
CA TRP A 417 -33.62 -10.91 -36.01
C TRP A 417 -32.88 -9.91 -35.12
N LEU A 418 -33.52 -8.81 -34.71
CA LEU A 418 -32.96 -7.83 -33.77
C LEU A 418 -32.62 -8.47 -32.43
N ASP A 419 -33.50 -9.32 -31.90
CA ASP A 419 -33.20 -10.10 -30.66
C ASP A 419 -31.96 -11.01 -30.81
N ALA A 420 -31.84 -11.66 -31.97
CA ALA A 420 -30.73 -12.54 -32.26
C ALA A 420 -29.39 -11.74 -32.38
N GLN A 421 -29.43 -10.57 -33.00
CA GLN A 421 -28.30 -9.63 -33.06
C GLN A 421 -27.85 -9.21 -31.65
N GLU A 422 -28.80 -8.79 -30.81
CA GLU A 422 -28.50 -8.39 -29.44
C GLU A 422 -27.90 -9.55 -28.61
N LYS A 423 -28.45 -10.76 -28.73
CA LYS A 423 -27.90 -11.96 -28.04
C LYS A 423 -26.49 -12.30 -28.49
N ARG A 424 -26.20 -12.21 -29.82
CA ARG A 424 -24.84 -12.40 -30.33
C ARG A 424 -23.89 -11.36 -29.75
N ARG A 425 -24.26 -10.09 -29.75
CA ARG A 425 -23.47 -9.00 -29.21
C ARG A 425 -23.20 -9.19 -27.72
N GLN A 426 -24.22 -9.55 -26.93
CA GLN A 426 -24.08 -9.82 -25.50
C GLN A 426 -23.14 -11.00 -25.25
N ALA A 427 -23.24 -12.08 -26.03
CA ALA A 427 -22.35 -13.24 -25.91
C ALA A 427 -20.88 -12.89 -26.24
N GLU A 428 -20.67 -12.03 -27.24
CA GLU A 428 -19.33 -11.55 -27.61
C GLU A 428 -18.73 -10.66 -26.51
N LEU A 429 -19.50 -9.72 -25.99
CA LEU A 429 -19.07 -8.84 -24.88
C LEU A 429 -18.80 -9.64 -23.59
N ALA A 430 -19.62 -10.64 -23.28
CA ALA A 430 -19.42 -11.51 -22.12
C ALA A 430 -18.09 -12.29 -22.20
N LEU A 431 -17.68 -12.73 -23.41
CA LEU A 431 -16.39 -13.38 -23.62
C LEU A 431 -15.23 -12.42 -23.38
N TYR A 432 -15.32 -11.17 -23.85
CA TYR A 432 -14.29 -10.16 -23.59
C TYR A 432 -14.24 -9.74 -22.13
N GLU A 433 -15.38 -9.65 -21.45
CA GLU A 433 -15.45 -9.38 -20.01
C GLU A 433 -14.81 -10.51 -19.20
N ASN A 434 -15.07 -11.76 -19.57
CA ASN A 434 -14.41 -12.90 -18.95
C ASN A 434 -12.89 -12.81 -19.12
N ARG A 435 -12.40 -12.44 -20.32
CA ARG A 435 -10.97 -12.24 -20.58
C ARG A 435 -10.37 -11.11 -19.71
N PHE A 436 -11.06 -9.99 -19.59
CA PHE A 436 -10.66 -8.90 -18.71
C PHE A 436 -10.57 -9.35 -17.24
N ASN A 437 -11.57 -10.11 -16.78
CA ASN A 437 -11.59 -10.66 -15.42
C ASN A 437 -10.47 -11.67 -15.19
N GLN A 438 -10.10 -12.50 -16.17
CA GLN A 438 -8.95 -13.40 -16.08
C GLN A 438 -7.62 -12.63 -15.91
N LEU A 439 -7.41 -11.56 -16.68
CA LEU A 439 -6.22 -10.71 -16.56
C LEU A 439 -6.13 -10.04 -15.19
N ASN A 440 -7.23 -9.47 -14.70
CA ASN A 440 -7.28 -8.84 -13.37
C ASN A 440 -7.06 -9.85 -12.24
N ASN A 441 -7.64 -11.04 -12.37
CA ASN A 441 -7.46 -12.09 -11.39
C ASN A 441 -6.00 -12.56 -11.34
N LEU A 442 -5.31 -12.66 -12.47
CA LEU A 442 -3.88 -12.97 -12.51
C LEU A 442 -3.04 -11.88 -11.84
N ALA A 443 -3.31 -10.60 -12.11
CA ALA A 443 -2.62 -9.50 -11.44
C ALA A 443 -2.84 -9.55 -9.92
N LYS A 444 -4.07 -9.87 -9.48
CA LYS A 444 -4.39 -10.08 -8.07
C LYS A 444 -3.60 -11.25 -7.49
N ILE A 445 -3.55 -12.38 -8.16
CA ILE A 445 -2.75 -13.55 -7.74
C ILE A 445 -1.27 -13.17 -7.59
N TYR A 446 -0.70 -12.43 -8.54
CA TYR A 446 0.68 -11.96 -8.47
C TYR A 446 0.92 -11.08 -7.24
N MET A 447 0.00 -10.18 -6.94
CA MET A 447 0.05 -9.33 -5.74
C MET A 447 -0.04 -10.17 -4.46
N GLU A 448 -1.01 -11.10 -4.38
CA GLU A 448 -1.27 -11.93 -3.20
C GLU A 448 -0.12 -12.87 -2.85
N PHE A 449 0.64 -13.32 -3.83
CA PHE A 449 1.84 -14.14 -3.62
C PHE A 449 3.12 -13.31 -3.41
N GLY A 450 3.00 -11.99 -3.24
CA GLY A 450 4.15 -11.13 -2.98
C GLY A 450 5.10 -10.99 -4.17
N GLY A 451 4.57 -10.97 -5.39
CA GLY A 451 5.32 -10.90 -6.64
C GLY A 451 6.39 -9.79 -6.68
N SER A 452 7.24 -9.78 -7.71
CA SER A 452 8.32 -8.82 -7.82
C SER A 452 7.78 -7.37 -7.81
N ALA A 453 8.12 -6.62 -6.76
CA ALA A 453 7.89 -5.18 -6.67
C ALA A 453 8.94 -4.36 -7.45
N SER A 454 9.91 -5.05 -8.05
CA SER A 454 10.96 -4.46 -8.89
C SER A 454 10.61 -4.69 -10.35
N PHE A 455 10.43 -3.60 -11.08
CA PHE A 455 10.57 -3.59 -12.53
C PHE A 455 12.05 -3.40 -12.83
N PRO A 456 12.68 -4.26 -13.68
CA PRO A 456 14.06 -4.08 -14.08
C PRO A 456 14.26 -2.78 -14.85
#